data_d7536c6c234307120843ed4f14c53109
#
_entry.id   d7536c6c234307120843ed4f14c53109
#
_cell.length_a   1.000
_cell.length_b   1.000
_cell.length_c   1.000
_cell.angle_alpha   90.00
_cell.angle_beta   90.00
_cell.angle_gamma   90.00
#
_symmetry.space_group_name_H-M   'P 1'
#
loop_
_entity.id
_entity.type
_entity.pdbx_description
1 polymer ?
#
loop_
_entity_poly.entity_id
_entity_poly.type
_entity_poly.pdbx_seq_one_letter_code
_entity_poly.pdbx_strand_id
1 'polypeptide(L)'
;MSLETVGLTHKLDLTLRRMQGQGLLLTSVDPDGKPNVMTIGWGNPGVVWGRPVFVVLVRPSRYTFQNIETTGEFVVNVPTESLAEACEHCGTVSGREHAKFKECGLTPRAGRHVEAPLIEECVLHYECRVLQRNDLVESQLDADVRKEFYGAGDCHRVYYGEGLGTLARV
;
A
#
# COMPACT_ATOMS: atom_id res chain seq x y z
N MET A 1 -9.38 -16.71 11.53
CA MET A 1 -10.48 -15.94 10.93
C MET A 1 -10.60 -16.27 9.46
N SER A 2 -11.81 -16.33 8.92
CA SER A 2 -12.02 -16.56 7.49
C SER A 2 -11.90 -15.26 6.71
N LEU A 3 -11.48 -15.37 5.45
CA LEU A 3 -11.44 -14.27 4.48
C LEU A 3 -12.39 -14.61 3.34
N GLU A 4 -13.27 -13.70 3.00
CA GLU A 4 -14.18 -13.80 1.86
C GLU A 4 -13.76 -12.87 0.73
N THR A 5 -13.95 -13.32 -0.51
CA THR A 5 -13.77 -12.48 -1.69
C THR A 5 -14.96 -11.54 -1.80
N VAL A 6 -14.68 -10.25 -1.93
CA VAL A 6 -15.69 -9.19 -2.04
C VAL A 6 -15.41 -8.29 -3.24
N GLY A 7 -16.38 -7.44 -3.60
CA GLY A 7 -16.18 -6.46 -4.67
C GLY A 7 -15.27 -5.31 -4.26
N LEU A 8 -14.68 -4.62 -5.25
CA LEU A 8 -13.79 -3.46 -5.07
C LEU A 8 -14.40 -2.36 -4.19
N THR A 9 -15.71 -2.18 -4.24
CA THR A 9 -16.44 -1.13 -3.50
C THR A 9 -16.80 -1.51 -2.07
N HIS A 10 -16.52 -2.77 -1.67
CA HIS A 10 -16.81 -3.22 -0.31
C HIS A 10 -16.03 -2.39 0.72
N LYS A 11 -16.74 -1.75 1.64
CA LYS A 11 -16.14 -0.84 2.65
C LYS A 11 -15.25 0.26 2.06
N LEU A 12 -15.57 0.75 0.87
CA LEU A 12 -14.79 1.80 0.20
C LEU A 12 -14.68 3.08 1.06
N ASP A 13 -15.77 3.47 1.70
CA ASP A 13 -15.81 4.60 2.64
C ASP A 13 -14.82 4.42 3.81
N LEU A 14 -14.72 3.21 4.34
CA LEU A 14 -13.76 2.90 5.40
C LEU A 14 -12.32 3.01 4.88
N THR A 15 -12.05 2.48 3.69
CA THR A 15 -10.71 2.57 3.05
C THR A 15 -10.28 4.02 2.91
N LEU A 16 -11.15 4.89 2.40
CA LEU A 16 -10.85 6.31 2.20
C LEU A 16 -10.67 7.05 3.53
N ARG A 17 -11.53 6.79 4.52
CA ARG A 17 -11.36 7.39 5.86
C ARG A 17 -10.07 6.98 6.54
N ARG A 18 -9.68 5.70 6.44
CA ARG A 18 -8.39 5.25 7.00
C ARG A 18 -7.22 5.91 6.30
N MET A 19 -7.27 6.02 4.98
CA MET A 19 -6.21 6.67 4.20
C MET A 19 -6.04 8.15 4.58
N GLN A 20 -7.14 8.88 4.79
CA GLN A 20 -7.10 10.28 5.24
C GLN A 20 -6.63 10.44 6.70
N GLY A 21 -6.83 9.44 7.55
CA GLY A 21 -6.47 9.46 8.96
C GLY A 21 -5.10 8.83 9.22
N GLN A 22 -5.10 7.61 9.74
CA GLN A 22 -3.87 6.89 10.13
C GLN A 22 -3.08 6.28 8.97
N GLY A 23 -3.62 6.31 7.76
CA GLY A 23 -3.05 5.67 6.58
C GLY A 23 -3.47 4.22 6.39
N LEU A 24 -3.03 3.65 5.26
CA LEU A 24 -3.17 2.23 4.93
C LEU A 24 -1.81 1.55 4.99
N LEU A 25 -1.79 0.24 5.23
CA LEU A 25 -0.57 -0.54 5.28
C LEU A 25 -0.31 -1.21 3.92
N LEU A 26 0.75 -0.79 3.25
CA LEU A 26 1.19 -1.32 1.96
C LEU A 26 2.26 -2.38 2.20
N THR A 27 1.97 -3.63 1.82
CA THR A 27 2.92 -4.74 1.94
C THR A 27 3.54 -5.11 0.61
N SER A 28 4.77 -5.59 0.66
CA SER A 28 5.57 -6.07 -0.47
C SER A 28 6.50 -7.17 0.03
N VAL A 29 7.16 -7.86 -0.88
CA VAL A 29 8.26 -8.78 -0.57
C VAL A 29 9.52 -8.32 -1.29
N ASP A 30 10.67 -8.57 -0.68
CA ASP A 30 11.94 -8.40 -1.35
C ASP A 30 12.24 -9.59 -2.31
N PRO A 31 13.34 -9.55 -3.09
CA PRO A 31 13.69 -10.64 -4.01
C PRO A 31 13.87 -12.01 -3.33
N ASP A 32 14.16 -12.03 -2.03
CA ASP A 32 14.33 -13.25 -1.24
C ASP A 32 13.00 -13.71 -0.59
N GLY A 33 11.90 -13.01 -0.87
CA GLY A 33 10.57 -13.30 -0.34
C GLY A 33 10.34 -12.77 1.08
N LYS A 34 11.23 -11.93 1.61
CA LYS A 34 11.07 -11.36 2.95
C LYS A 34 9.98 -10.29 2.96
N PRO A 35 8.99 -10.40 3.84
CA PRO A 35 7.92 -9.41 3.96
C PRO A 35 8.41 -8.03 4.41
N ASN A 36 7.84 -6.99 3.78
CA ASN A 36 8.02 -5.61 4.21
C ASN A 36 6.67 -4.90 4.24
N VAL A 37 6.54 -3.89 5.10
CA VAL A 37 5.35 -3.06 5.24
C VAL A 37 5.72 -1.59 5.37
N MET A 38 4.96 -0.72 4.72
CA MET A 38 5.01 0.73 4.91
C MET A 38 3.62 1.32 4.98
N THR A 39 3.50 2.51 5.50
CA THR A 39 2.23 3.25 5.51
C THR A 39 2.14 4.17 4.30
N ILE A 40 0.97 4.18 3.65
CA ILE A 40 0.60 5.12 2.60
C ILE A 40 -0.58 5.97 3.05
N GLY A 41 -0.52 7.28 2.75
CA GLY A 41 -1.63 8.21 2.99
C GLY A 41 -2.32 8.66 1.69
N TRP A 42 -1.79 8.28 0.52
CA TRP A 42 -2.25 8.74 -0.78
C TRP A 42 -2.42 7.59 -1.75
N GLY A 43 -3.49 7.68 -2.51
CA GLY A 43 -3.88 6.67 -3.48
C GLY A 43 -5.39 6.59 -3.63
N ASN A 44 -5.86 5.67 -4.42
CA ASN A 44 -7.30 5.44 -4.56
C ASN A 44 -7.59 4.10 -5.26
N PRO A 45 -8.61 3.35 -4.83
CA PRO A 45 -9.21 2.30 -5.63
C PRO A 45 -10.13 2.92 -6.69
N GLY A 46 -10.17 2.29 -7.87
CA GLY A 46 -10.98 2.77 -8.97
C GLY A 46 -11.04 1.81 -10.14
N VAL A 47 -11.42 2.32 -11.30
CA VAL A 47 -11.48 1.54 -12.55
C VAL A 47 -10.64 2.25 -13.61
N VAL A 48 -9.65 1.52 -14.15
CA VAL A 48 -8.79 1.97 -15.26
C VAL A 48 -8.71 0.83 -16.28
N TRP A 49 -8.82 1.14 -17.58
CA TRP A 49 -8.88 0.14 -18.68
C TRP A 49 -9.97 -0.93 -18.49
N GLY A 50 -11.10 -0.54 -17.86
CA GLY A 50 -12.19 -1.46 -17.57
C GLY A 50 -11.89 -2.50 -16.50
N ARG A 51 -10.81 -2.33 -15.73
CA ARG A 51 -10.36 -3.24 -14.67
C ARG A 51 -10.39 -2.58 -13.30
N PRO A 52 -10.63 -3.33 -12.23
CA PRO A 52 -10.41 -2.82 -10.88
C PRO A 52 -8.93 -2.50 -10.70
N VAL A 53 -8.63 -1.30 -10.21
CA VAL A 53 -7.26 -0.83 -9.99
C VAL A 53 -7.16 -0.17 -8.62
N PHE A 54 -6.07 -0.42 -7.90
CA PHE A 54 -5.68 0.41 -6.77
C PHE A 54 -4.43 1.21 -7.16
N VAL A 55 -4.54 2.53 -7.17
CA VAL A 55 -3.42 3.44 -7.43
C VAL A 55 -2.71 3.73 -6.12
N VAL A 56 -1.40 3.53 -6.07
CA VAL A 56 -0.56 3.86 -4.92
C VAL A 56 0.62 4.75 -5.34
N LEU A 57 1.05 5.61 -4.44
CA LEU A 57 2.18 6.51 -4.65
C LEU A 57 3.31 6.11 -3.68
N VAL A 58 4.48 5.80 -4.21
CA VAL A 58 5.65 5.40 -3.41
C VAL A 58 6.87 6.23 -3.82
N ARG A 59 7.55 6.82 -2.85
CA ARG A 59 8.79 7.58 -3.11
C ARG A 59 9.95 6.63 -3.45
N PRO A 60 10.83 6.97 -4.41
CA PRO A 60 12.01 6.15 -4.75
C PRO A 60 12.93 5.84 -3.56
N SER A 61 12.99 6.71 -2.57
CA SER A 61 13.78 6.50 -1.34
C SER A 61 13.27 5.36 -0.45
N ARG A 62 12.01 4.94 -0.59
CA ARG A 62 11.41 3.90 0.24
C ARG A 62 11.89 2.50 -0.14
N TYR A 63 12.08 1.63 0.84
CA TYR A 63 12.43 0.22 0.59
C TYR A 63 11.37 -0.52 -0.23
N THR A 64 10.09 -0.23 0.02
CA THR A 64 8.96 -0.75 -0.74
C THR A 64 9.04 -0.43 -2.23
N PHE A 65 9.61 0.72 -2.62
CA PHE A 65 9.82 1.06 -4.03
C PHE A 65 10.66 -0.01 -4.73
N GLN A 66 11.82 -0.35 -4.18
CA GLN A 66 12.70 -1.38 -4.73
C GLN A 66 12.00 -2.74 -4.84
N ASN A 67 11.22 -3.10 -3.83
CA ASN A 67 10.48 -4.36 -3.80
C ASN A 67 9.43 -4.41 -4.93
N ILE A 68 8.61 -3.37 -5.08
CA ILE A 68 7.58 -3.31 -6.14
C ILE A 68 8.24 -3.27 -7.54
N GLU A 69 9.36 -2.56 -7.70
CA GLU A 69 10.09 -2.55 -8.98
C GLU A 69 10.58 -3.94 -9.37
N THR A 70 10.95 -4.76 -8.40
CA THR A 70 11.48 -6.10 -8.64
C THR A 70 10.38 -7.14 -8.84
N THR A 71 9.34 -7.11 -8.01
CA THR A 71 8.29 -8.16 -7.99
C THR A 71 7.08 -7.81 -8.84
N GLY A 72 6.79 -6.51 -9.04
CA GLY A 72 5.59 -6.05 -9.71
C GLY A 72 4.29 -6.27 -8.92
N GLU A 73 4.39 -6.52 -7.61
CA GLU A 73 3.25 -6.89 -6.77
C GLU A 73 3.21 -6.12 -5.46
N PHE A 74 2.01 -5.91 -4.93
CA PHE A 74 1.79 -5.35 -3.60
C PHE A 74 0.39 -5.68 -3.08
N VAL A 75 0.20 -5.54 -1.76
CA VAL A 75 -1.13 -5.58 -1.14
C VAL A 75 -1.39 -4.29 -0.37
N VAL A 76 -2.55 -3.71 -0.55
CA VAL A 76 -3.04 -2.62 0.30
C VAL A 76 -3.94 -3.21 1.38
N ASN A 77 -3.54 -3.06 2.63
CA ASN A 77 -4.27 -3.57 3.79
C ASN A 77 -4.92 -2.42 4.54
N VAL A 78 -6.22 -2.53 4.82
CA VAL A 78 -7.00 -1.53 5.53
C VAL A 78 -7.00 -1.83 7.03
N PRO A 79 -6.32 -1.02 7.85
CA PRO A 79 -6.16 -1.30 9.27
C PRO A 79 -7.44 -1.02 10.07
N THR A 80 -7.54 -1.66 11.24
CA THR A 80 -8.47 -1.24 12.30
C THR A 80 -7.97 0.05 12.96
N GLU A 81 -8.81 0.70 13.76
CA GLU A 81 -8.38 1.88 14.54
C GLU A 81 -7.27 1.58 15.53
N SER A 82 -7.31 0.39 16.11
CA SER A 82 -6.30 -0.07 17.08
C SER A 82 -4.88 -0.19 16.51
N LEU A 83 -4.72 -0.14 15.18
CA LEU A 83 -3.40 -0.19 14.52
C LEU A 83 -2.80 1.19 14.24
N ALA A 84 -3.32 2.28 14.83
CA ALA A 84 -2.83 3.65 14.58
C ALA A 84 -1.32 3.79 14.87
N GLU A 85 -0.83 3.27 16.01
CA GLU A 85 0.59 3.30 16.37
C GLU A 85 1.45 2.48 15.40
N ALA A 86 0.96 1.31 14.96
CA ALA A 86 1.63 0.50 13.95
C ALA A 86 1.71 1.22 12.60
N CYS A 87 0.66 1.93 12.19
CA CYS A 87 0.66 2.75 10.98
C CYS A 87 1.69 3.88 11.07
N GLU A 88 1.75 4.59 12.18
CA GLU A 88 2.75 5.64 12.40
C GLU A 88 4.18 5.07 12.33
N HIS A 89 4.46 4.00 13.07
CA HIS A 89 5.77 3.35 13.06
C HIS A 89 6.17 2.88 11.65
N CYS A 90 5.28 2.15 10.96
CA CYS A 90 5.54 1.66 9.61
C CYS A 90 5.77 2.78 8.58
N GLY A 91 5.22 3.98 8.82
CA GLY A 91 5.41 5.16 7.97
C GLY A 91 6.70 5.93 8.20
N THR A 92 7.29 5.81 9.40
CA THR A 92 8.44 6.63 9.82
C THR A 92 9.79 5.93 9.74
N VAL A 93 9.83 4.59 9.86
CA VAL A 93 11.08 3.82 9.82
C VAL A 93 11.23 3.00 8.54
N SER A 94 12.47 2.65 8.17
CA SER A 94 12.77 1.86 6.97
C SER A 94 12.80 0.36 7.27
N GLY A 95 12.18 -0.46 6.40
CA GLY A 95 12.29 -1.92 6.45
C GLY A 95 13.68 -2.46 6.14
N ARG A 96 14.64 -1.61 5.70
CA ARG A 96 16.06 -1.97 5.59
C ARG A 96 16.72 -2.18 6.95
N GLU A 97 16.24 -1.47 7.98
CA GLU A 97 16.85 -1.42 9.31
C GLU A 97 15.91 -1.98 10.39
N HIS A 98 14.62 -2.04 10.13
CA HIS A 98 13.58 -2.39 11.09
C HIS A 98 12.78 -3.62 10.68
N ALA A 99 12.58 -4.56 11.61
CA ALA A 99 11.70 -5.72 11.45
C ALA A 99 10.24 -5.32 11.80
N LYS A 100 9.64 -4.45 11.00
CA LYS A 100 8.38 -3.76 11.30
C LYS A 100 7.22 -4.69 11.64
N PHE A 101 7.09 -5.83 10.98
CA PHE A 101 6.07 -6.83 11.34
C PHE A 101 6.20 -7.27 12.80
N LYS A 102 7.42 -7.59 13.22
CA LYS A 102 7.70 -8.03 14.61
C LYS A 102 7.54 -6.86 15.59
N GLU A 103 8.10 -5.70 15.26
CA GLU A 103 8.08 -4.51 16.12
C GLU A 103 6.65 -4.00 16.39
N CYS A 104 5.77 -4.12 15.40
CA CYS A 104 4.37 -3.69 15.49
C CYS A 104 3.40 -4.81 15.87
N GLY A 105 3.87 -6.04 16.09
CA GLY A 105 3.00 -7.19 16.38
C GLY A 105 2.04 -7.53 15.22
N LEU A 106 2.46 -7.27 13.97
CA LEU A 106 1.68 -7.59 12.78
C LEU A 106 1.97 -9.02 12.32
N THR A 107 0.93 -9.75 11.93
CA THR A 107 1.03 -11.13 11.47
C THR A 107 0.92 -11.19 9.95
N PRO A 108 2.02 -11.52 9.22
CA PRO A 108 1.94 -11.72 7.79
C PRO A 108 1.21 -13.03 7.48
N ARG A 109 0.27 -12.96 6.55
CA ARG A 109 -0.49 -14.11 6.05
C ARG A 109 -0.32 -14.20 4.53
N ALA A 110 -0.13 -15.40 4.01
CA ALA A 110 -0.01 -15.62 2.57
C ALA A 110 -1.22 -15.05 1.82
N GLY A 111 -0.95 -14.35 0.74
CA GLY A 111 -1.95 -13.90 -0.22
C GLY A 111 -2.57 -15.07 -1.00
N ARG A 112 -3.60 -14.79 -1.78
CA ARG A 112 -4.23 -15.77 -2.69
C ARG A 112 -3.74 -15.63 -4.13
N HIS A 113 -3.32 -14.42 -4.51
CA HIS A 113 -3.02 -14.07 -5.89
C HIS A 113 -1.63 -13.48 -6.08
N VAL A 114 -0.98 -13.01 -5.00
CA VAL A 114 0.34 -12.38 -5.01
C VAL A 114 1.21 -12.89 -3.85
N GLU A 115 2.53 -12.77 -3.99
CA GLU A 115 3.49 -13.14 -2.95
C GLU A 115 3.54 -12.15 -1.78
N ALA A 116 3.19 -10.87 -2.04
CA ALA A 116 3.09 -9.87 -0.98
C ALA A 116 2.03 -10.28 0.05
N PRO A 117 2.35 -10.26 1.36
CA PRO A 117 1.44 -10.80 2.37
C PRO A 117 0.28 -9.88 2.69
N LEU A 118 -0.83 -10.47 3.11
CA LEU A 118 -1.89 -9.82 3.86
C LEU A 118 -1.41 -9.59 5.30
N ILE A 119 -2.08 -8.68 6.02
CA ILE A 119 -1.87 -8.47 7.48
C ILE A 119 -3.12 -8.96 8.20
N GLU A 120 -3.00 -9.99 9.05
CA GLU A 120 -4.15 -10.64 9.70
C GLU A 120 -5.02 -9.69 10.53
N GLU A 121 -4.42 -8.68 11.14
CA GLU A 121 -5.10 -7.69 11.99
C GLU A 121 -5.92 -6.66 11.18
N CYS A 122 -5.72 -6.59 9.86
CA CYS A 122 -6.48 -5.71 8.98
C CYS A 122 -7.84 -6.30 8.58
N VAL A 123 -8.76 -5.44 8.17
CA VAL A 123 -10.16 -5.82 7.89
C VAL A 123 -10.47 -6.02 6.42
N LEU A 124 -9.62 -5.48 5.54
CA LEU A 124 -9.80 -5.54 4.10
C LEU A 124 -8.43 -5.52 3.42
N HIS A 125 -8.29 -6.26 2.32
CA HIS A 125 -7.04 -6.43 1.59
C HIS A 125 -7.31 -6.33 0.09
N TYR A 126 -6.50 -5.53 -0.60
CA TYR A 126 -6.50 -5.41 -2.06
C TYR A 126 -5.20 -6.01 -2.60
N GLU A 127 -5.26 -7.19 -3.18
CA GLU A 127 -4.13 -7.86 -3.82
C GLU A 127 -3.93 -7.33 -5.23
N CYS A 128 -2.76 -6.80 -5.52
CA CYS A 128 -2.51 -6.03 -6.72
C CYS A 128 -1.26 -6.47 -7.48
N ARG A 129 -1.37 -6.50 -8.81
CA ARG A 129 -0.26 -6.62 -9.75
C ARG A 129 -0.11 -5.34 -10.56
N VAL A 130 1.10 -4.82 -10.66
CA VAL A 130 1.38 -3.58 -11.40
C VAL A 130 1.11 -3.75 -12.88
N LEU A 131 0.21 -2.92 -13.43
CA LEU A 131 -0.05 -2.80 -14.87
C LEU A 131 0.74 -1.67 -15.50
N GLN A 132 0.87 -0.56 -14.80
CA GLN A 132 1.49 0.66 -15.28
C GLN A 132 2.17 1.38 -14.13
N ARG A 133 3.23 2.12 -14.46
CA ARG A 133 3.94 3.03 -13.55
C ARG A 133 4.32 4.31 -14.29
N ASN A 134 4.29 5.43 -13.60
CA ASN A 134 4.83 6.69 -14.10
C ASN A 134 5.32 7.56 -12.94
N ASP A 135 6.34 8.36 -13.20
CA ASP A 135 6.85 9.32 -12.23
C ASP A 135 6.02 10.59 -12.25
N LEU A 136 5.85 11.22 -11.09
CA LEU A 136 5.33 12.58 -11.03
C LEU A 136 6.36 13.53 -11.63
N VAL A 137 5.92 14.33 -12.59
CA VAL A 137 6.75 15.37 -13.22
C VAL A 137 6.62 16.64 -12.40
N GLU A 138 7.69 17.02 -11.67
CA GLU A 138 7.69 18.15 -10.74
C GLU A 138 7.21 19.45 -11.39
N SER A 139 7.60 19.72 -12.64
CA SER A 139 7.20 20.94 -13.37
C SER A 139 5.71 20.97 -13.77
N GLN A 140 5.01 19.85 -13.68
CA GLN A 140 3.57 19.74 -13.96
C GLN A 140 2.70 19.74 -12.70
N LEU A 141 3.34 19.73 -11.50
CA LEU A 141 2.62 19.83 -10.24
C LEU A 141 2.11 21.26 -10.02
N ASP A 142 0.94 21.35 -9.40
CA ASP A 142 0.47 22.62 -8.84
C ASP A 142 1.51 23.20 -7.88
N ALA A 143 1.64 24.53 -7.86
CA ALA A 143 2.70 25.21 -7.11
C ALA A 143 2.62 24.98 -5.61
N ASP A 144 1.40 24.94 -5.04
CA ASP A 144 1.21 24.74 -3.61
C ASP A 144 1.48 23.27 -3.24
N VAL A 145 1.02 22.31 -4.05
CA VAL A 145 1.31 20.88 -3.88
C VAL A 145 2.82 20.62 -3.96
N ARG A 146 3.51 21.22 -4.93
CA ARG A 146 4.97 21.09 -5.06
C ARG A 146 5.69 21.65 -3.85
N LYS A 147 5.33 22.84 -3.39
CA LYS A 147 5.93 23.50 -2.25
C LYS A 147 5.72 22.71 -0.95
N GLU A 148 4.51 22.21 -0.73
CA GLU A 148 4.13 21.52 0.51
C GLU A 148 4.76 20.12 0.61
N PHE A 149 4.77 19.35 -0.48
CA PHE A 149 5.10 17.93 -0.44
C PHE A 149 6.40 17.54 -1.13
N TYR A 150 6.93 18.38 -2.02
CA TYR A 150 8.08 18.04 -2.88
C TYR A 150 9.20 19.09 -2.88
N GLY A 151 9.23 19.99 -1.90
CA GLY A 151 10.27 21.02 -1.79
C GLY A 151 11.70 20.48 -1.69
N ALA A 152 11.88 19.24 -1.23
CA ALA A 152 13.16 18.55 -1.17
C ALA A 152 13.38 17.53 -2.32
N GLY A 153 12.51 17.51 -3.33
CA GLY A 153 12.50 16.50 -4.39
C GLY A 153 11.90 15.16 -3.95
N ASP A 154 12.45 14.03 -4.44
CA ASP A 154 11.97 12.67 -4.17
C ASP A 154 10.48 12.51 -4.53
N CYS A 155 10.12 12.93 -5.76
CA CYS A 155 8.75 12.80 -6.25
C CYS A 155 8.34 11.34 -6.32
N HIS A 156 7.07 11.08 -5.98
CA HIS A 156 6.52 9.73 -5.98
C HIS A 156 6.50 9.14 -7.39
N ARG A 157 6.68 7.83 -7.45
CA ARG A 157 6.22 7.00 -8.56
C ARG A 157 4.80 6.56 -8.28
N VAL A 158 3.96 6.66 -9.30
CA VAL A 158 2.56 6.20 -9.27
C VAL A 158 2.52 4.79 -9.85
N TYR A 159 1.95 3.85 -9.10
CA TYR A 159 1.71 2.48 -9.54
C TYR A 159 0.22 2.23 -9.72
N TYR A 160 -0.16 1.72 -10.88
CA TYR A 160 -1.51 1.26 -11.17
C TYR A 160 -1.53 -0.26 -10.97
N GLY A 161 -1.99 -0.69 -9.83
CA GLY A 161 -2.10 -2.12 -9.50
C GLY A 161 -3.46 -2.68 -9.89
N GLU A 162 -3.48 -3.65 -10.82
CA GLU A 162 -4.70 -4.42 -11.11
C GLU A 162 -5.14 -5.16 -9.85
N GLY A 163 -6.35 -4.95 -9.40
CA GLY A 163 -6.95 -5.69 -8.30
C GLY A 163 -7.28 -7.12 -8.71
N LEU A 164 -6.44 -8.06 -8.34
CA LEU A 164 -6.63 -9.50 -8.60
C LEU A 164 -7.62 -10.13 -7.63
N GLY A 165 -7.73 -9.57 -6.43
CA GLY A 165 -8.69 -9.95 -5.40
C GLY A 165 -8.85 -8.86 -4.35
N THR A 166 -10.09 -8.69 -3.88
CA THR A 166 -10.39 -7.92 -2.68
C THR A 166 -10.92 -8.90 -1.64
N LEU A 167 -10.24 -8.99 -0.50
CA LEU A 167 -10.54 -9.95 0.55
C LEU A 167 -10.96 -9.23 1.82
N ALA A 168 -12.12 -9.58 2.36
CA ALA A 168 -12.61 -9.03 3.62
C ALA A 168 -12.55 -10.07 4.73
N ARG A 169 -12.22 -9.61 5.93
CA ARG A 169 -12.29 -10.39 7.16
C ARG A 169 -13.76 -10.50 7.62
N VAL A 170 -14.21 -11.72 7.84
CA VAL A 170 -15.53 -12.09 8.35
C VAL A 170 -15.46 -12.78 9.69
#